data_aa2a50516e74bb72e9908dabf2bd59f5
#
_entry.id   aa2a50516e74bb72e9908dabf2bd59f5
#
_cell.length_a   1.000
_cell.length_b   1.000
_cell.length_c   1.000
_cell.angle_alpha   90.00
_cell.angle_beta   90.00
_cell.angle_gamma   90.00
#
_symmetry.space_group_name_H-M   'P 1'
#
loop_
_entity.id
_entity.type
_entity.pdbx_description
1 polymer ?
#
loop_
_entity_poly.entity_id
_entity_poly.type
_entity_poly.pdbx_seq_one_letter_code
_entity_poly.pdbx_strand_id
1 'polypeptide(L)'
;VSEETEVVVVGAGQAGVAMSEHLGSQGVPHIVLERHRIAERWRSERWDSLVANGPAWHDRFPGLEFSDVAPDAFASKEQVAEYFVAYAEKIGAPVRTGVEVTSVRRRAGRSGFRVETSQGSIDARFVVAATGPFQRPVFPPIVPDGAVPVQMHSSGYRNPEQLPEGAVLVVGAGSSGVQIADELRRSGRRVFLSVGPHDRPPRQYRGRDFCWWLGVLGRWDAETPPQGAEHVTIAVSGARGGHTVDFRALAADGVELVGMTASYDGGVLRFAPDLATNIAVGDEKYLELLRAADAYVERNGLDLPEEPEAHVLAPDPACVTEPRLELDLAEAGVTSIVWATGFAADYGWLQVDTFDEKGRPVQRRGVSAEPGVYFLGLPWLSRRGSSFIWGVWHDARYVADHIVTRRGYLAYDTTDH
;
A
#
# COMPACT_ATOMS: atom_id res chain seq x y z
N VAL A 1 -10.89 34.44 15.43
CA VAL A 1 -9.76 33.88 16.21
C VAL A 1 -9.44 32.55 15.59
N SER A 2 -8.22 32.35 15.10
CA SER A 2 -7.79 31.05 14.61
C SER A 2 -7.70 30.07 15.80
N GLU A 3 -8.15 28.83 15.59
CA GLU A 3 -7.93 27.76 16.56
C GLU A 3 -6.44 27.45 16.68
N GLU A 4 -5.95 27.10 17.87
CA GLU A 4 -4.55 26.73 18.09
C GLU A 4 -4.45 25.30 18.65
N THR A 5 -3.50 24.53 18.16
CA THR A 5 -3.15 23.21 18.71
C THR A 5 -1.64 22.98 18.63
N GLU A 6 -1.12 21.98 19.33
CA GLU A 6 0.30 21.66 19.18
C GLU A 6 0.58 20.87 17.90
N VAL A 7 -0.23 19.86 17.60
CA VAL A 7 -0.03 19.00 16.44
C VAL A 7 -1.30 18.91 15.60
N VAL A 8 -1.18 19.11 14.30
CA VAL A 8 -2.19 18.72 13.32
C VAL A 8 -1.71 17.49 12.59
N VAL A 9 -2.51 16.41 12.63
CA VAL A 9 -2.31 15.19 11.85
C VAL A 9 -3.27 15.23 10.67
N VAL A 10 -2.75 15.10 9.45
CA VAL A 10 -3.56 15.16 8.22
C VAL A 10 -3.78 13.75 7.68
N GLY A 11 -5.02 13.31 7.74
CA GLY A 11 -5.49 11.97 7.36
C GLY A 11 -5.79 11.07 8.56
N ALA A 12 -6.95 10.39 8.54
CA ALA A 12 -7.39 9.42 9.56
C ALA A 12 -7.50 7.99 9.00
N GLY A 13 -6.53 7.60 8.18
CA GLY A 13 -6.24 6.21 7.86
C GLY A 13 -5.40 5.54 8.96
N GLN A 14 -4.86 4.36 8.69
CA GLN A 14 -4.00 3.63 9.63
C GLN A 14 -2.86 4.49 10.21
N ALA A 15 -2.25 5.34 9.39
CA ALA A 15 -1.16 6.21 9.83
C ALA A 15 -1.62 7.28 10.83
N GLY A 16 -2.72 7.97 10.54
CA GLY A 16 -3.24 9.01 11.43
C GLY A 16 -3.77 8.48 12.74
N VAL A 17 -4.44 7.32 12.73
CA VAL A 17 -4.91 6.65 13.95
C VAL A 17 -3.74 6.17 14.81
N ALA A 18 -2.71 5.57 14.23
CA ALA A 18 -1.48 5.20 14.95
C ALA A 18 -0.77 6.42 15.54
N MET A 19 -0.71 7.52 14.79
CA MET A 19 -0.11 8.76 15.27
C MET A 19 -0.87 9.33 16.47
N SER A 20 -2.20 9.35 16.39
CA SER A 20 -3.08 9.83 17.46
C SER A 20 -2.90 9.04 18.77
N GLU A 21 -2.76 7.72 18.69
CA GLU A 21 -2.45 6.87 19.87
C GLU A 21 -1.16 7.32 20.55
N HIS A 22 -0.08 7.43 19.80
CA HIS A 22 1.21 7.76 20.38
C HIS A 22 1.30 9.20 20.87
N LEU A 23 0.63 10.15 20.23
CA LEU A 23 0.54 11.52 20.74
C LEU A 23 -0.33 11.58 22.01
N GLY A 24 -1.48 10.93 22.00
CA GLY A 24 -2.39 10.89 23.15
C GLY A 24 -1.77 10.21 24.37
N SER A 25 -1.10 9.08 24.19
CA SER A 25 -0.43 8.36 25.29
C SER A 25 0.72 9.15 25.92
N GLN A 26 1.30 10.12 25.20
CA GLN A 26 2.34 11.02 25.68
C GLN A 26 1.80 12.41 26.11
N GLY A 27 0.48 12.59 26.15
CA GLY A 27 -0.15 13.83 26.57
C GLY A 27 0.11 15.02 25.63
N VAL A 28 0.30 14.76 24.33
CA VAL A 28 0.52 15.82 23.33
C VAL A 28 -0.83 16.27 22.77
N PRO A 29 -1.23 17.55 22.97
CA PRO A 29 -2.44 18.10 22.37
C PRO A 29 -2.37 18.01 20.83
N HIS A 30 -3.36 17.38 20.22
CA HIS A 30 -3.39 17.21 18.79
C HIS A 30 -4.81 17.14 18.24
N ILE A 31 -4.95 17.30 16.93
CA ILE A 31 -6.19 17.13 16.17
C ILE A 31 -5.84 16.30 14.94
N VAL A 32 -6.69 15.32 14.63
CA VAL A 32 -6.61 14.57 13.38
C VAL A 32 -7.68 15.07 12.42
N LEU A 33 -7.28 15.53 11.25
CA LEU A 33 -8.19 16.07 10.23
C LEU A 33 -8.35 15.05 9.10
N GLU A 34 -9.59 14.69 8.80
CA GLU A 34 -9.93 13.75 7.74
C GLU A 34 -11.01 14.34 6.82
N ARG A 35 -10.73 14.40 5.52
CA ARG A 35 -11.67 14.98 4.55
C ARG A 35 -12.97 14.18 4.37
N HIS A 36 -12.92 12.89 4.67
CA HIS A 36 -14.06 11.96 4.56
C HIS A 36 -14.33 11.27 5.90
N ARG A 37 -14.47 9.93 5.90
CA ARG A 37 -14.64 9.10 7.09
C ARG A 37 -13.30 8.47 7.49
N ILE A 38 -13.17 8.07 8.72
CA ILE A 38 -12.01 7.27 9.17
C ILE A 38 -11.87 6.05 8.26
N ALA A 39 -10.63 5.81 7.78
CA ALA A 39 -10.28 4.71 6.88
C ALA A 39 -11.08 4.67 5.56
N GLU A 40 -11.46 5.83 5.02
CA GLU A 40 -12.30 5.95 3.83
C GLU A 40 -11.79 5.17 2.62
N ARG A 41 -10.48 5.15 2.38
CA ARG A 41 -9.90 4.44 1.22
C ARG A 41 -10.13 2.94 1.25
N TRP A 42 -10.24 2.33 2.42
CA TRP A 42 -10.65 0.93 2.56
C TRP A 42 -12.08 0.72 2.08
N ARG A 43 -12.98 1.69 2.27
CA ARG A 43 -14.39 1.61 1.90
C ARG A 43 -14.62 1.91 0.42
N SER A 44 -14.08 3.03 -0.07
CA SER A 44 -14.48 3.61 -1.36
C SER A 44 -13.50 3.42 -2.50
N GLU A 45 -12.24 3.03 -2.24
CA GLU A 45 -11.21 2.91 -3.27
C GLU A 45 -10.70 1.46 -3.42
N ARG A 46 -11.55 0.49 -3.12
CA ARG A 46 -11.26 -0.94 -3.22
C ARG A 46 -12.42 -1.68 -3.86
N TRP A 47 -12.11 -2.80 -4.51
CA TRP A 47 -13.14 -3.70 -5.07
C TRP A 47 -13.89 -4.46 -3.97
N ASP A 48 -15.09 -4.92 -4.30
CA ASP A 48 -16.04 -5.41 -3.31
C ASP A 48 -15.55 -6.68 -2.59
N SER A 49 -14.84 -7.54 -3.27
CA SER A 49 -14.31 -8.80 -2.71
C SER A 49 -12.95 -8.67 -2.02
N LEU A 50 -12.39 -7.44 -1.89
CA LEU A 50 -11.09 -7.27 -1.26
C LEU A 50 -11.12 -7.69 0.20
N VAL A 51 -10.14 -8.48 0.57
CA VAL A 51 -9.74 -8.75 1.95
C VAL A 51 -8.31 -8.30 2.20
N ALA A 52 -7.94 -8.12 3.46
CA ALA A 52 -6.58 -7.79 3.83
C ALA A 52 -5.58 -8.83 3.31
N ASN A 53 -4.36 -8.41 3.00
CA ASN A 53 -3.32 -9.30 2.51
C ASN A 53 -2.60 -10.06 3.63
N GLY A 54 -2.61 -9.55 4.84
CA GLY A 54 -2.11 -10.23 6.03
C GLY A 54 -3.24 -10.79 6.89
N PRO A 55 -2.99 -11.88 7.65
CA PRO A 55 -3.97 -12.44 8.56
C PRO A 55 -4.27 -11.49 9.72
N ALA A 56 -5.44 -11.64 10.36
CA ALA A 56 -5.92 -10.73 11.39
C ALA A 56 -4.99 -10.64 12.60
N TRP A 57 -4.24 -11.71 12.94
CA TRP A 57 -3.26 -11.65 14.03
C TRP A 57 -2.10 -10.69 13.72
N HIS A 58 -1.80 -10.48 12.44
CA HIS A 58 -0.69 -9.63 11.98
C HIS A 58 -1.14 -8.21 11.62
N ASP A 59 -2.23 -8.07 10.84
CA ASP A 59 -2.67 -6.78 10.29
C ASP A 59 -3.55 -6.00 11.29
N ARG A 60 -3.02 -5.78 12.50
CA ARG A 60 -3.68 -5.05 13.59
C ARG A 60 -2.70 -4.19 14.38
N PHE A 61 -3.23 -3.30 15.20
CA PHE A 61 -2.47 -2.54 16.19
C PHE A 61 -2.45 -3.28 17.55
N PRO A 62 -1.42 -3.03 18.37
CA PRO A 62 -1.41 -3.54 19.75
C PRO A 62 -2.65 -3.09 20.54
N GLY A 63 -3.14 -3.98 21.38
CA GLY A 63 -4.22 -3.69 22.33
C GLY A 63 -5.63 -3.75 21.78
N LEU A 64 -5.83 -4.06 20.49
CA LEU A 64 -7.15 -4.36 19.93
C LEU A 64 -7.03 -5.49 18.90
N GLU A 65 -7.89 -6.47 18.99
CA GLU A 65 -8.06 -7.56 18.03
C GLU A 65 -9.29 -7.32 17.18
N PHE A 66 -9.37 -7.99 16.02
CA PHE A 66 -10.62 -8.04 15.29
C PHE A 66 -11.68 -8.84 16.07
N SER A 67 -12.89 -8.33 16.16
CA SER A 67 -13.97 -8.99 16.93
C SER A 67 -14.53 -10.22 16.22
N ASP A 68 -14.62 -10.15 14.88
CA ASP A 68 -15.39 -11.09 14.07
C ASP A 68 -14.52 -11.82 13.04
N VAL A 69 -13.19 -11.75 13.18
CA VAL A 69 -12.24 -12.41 12.28
C VAL A 69 -11.34 -13.31 13.09
N ALA A 70 -11.29 -14.59 12.73
CA ALA A 70 -10.36 -15.52 13.37
C ALA A 70 -8.90 -15.06 13.14
N PRO A 71 -7.97 -15.32 14.06
CA PRO A 71 -6.60 -14.82 13.97
C PRO A 71 -5.91 -15.12 12.64
N ASP A 72 -6.08 -16.31 12.08
CA ASP A 72 -5.47 -16.73 10.81
C ASP A 72 -6.33 -16.41 9.58
N ALA A 73 -7.49 -15.79 9.75
CA ALA A 73 -8.35 -15.36 8.68
C ALA A 73 -7.99 -13.94 8.20
N PHE A 74 -8.55 -13.55 7.05
CA PHE A 74 -8.28 -12.28 6.39
C PHE A 74 -9.52 -11.39 6.48
N ALA A 75 -9.37 -10.22 7.10
CA ALA A 75 -10.46 -9.28 7.28
C ALA A 75 -10.92 -8.68 5.94
N SER A 76 -12.22 -8.54 5.74
CA SER A 76 -12.76 -7.79 4.60
C SER A 76 -12.38 -6.31 4.69
N LYS A 77 -12.48 -5.60 3.57
CA LYS A 77 -12.20 -4.16 3.54
C LYS A 77 -13.09 -3.36 4.52
N GLU A 78 -14.33 -3.78 4.70
CA GLU A 78 -15.27 -3.21 5.67
C GLU A 78 -14.81 -3.48 7.10
N GLN A 79 -14.45 -4.73 7.42
CA GLN A 79 -13.94 -5.09 8.75
C GLN A 79 -12.64 -4.34 9.09
N VAL A 80 -11.74 -4.14 8.11
CA VAL A 80 -10.54 -3.31 8.32
C VAL A 80 -10.92 -1.86 8.61
N ALA A 81 -11.86 -1.28 7.84
CA ALA A 81 -12.30 0.09 8.08
C ALA A 81 -12.96 0.25 9.45
N GLU A 82 -13.82 -0.67 9.86
CA GLU A 82 -14.50 -0.69 11.16
C GLU A 82 -13.50 -0.88 12.31
N TYR A 83 -12.47 -1.71 12.10
CA TYR A 83 -11.39 -1.86 13.06
C TYR A 83 -10.70 -0.52 13.39
N PHE A 84 -10.39 0.30 12.39
CA PHE A 84 -9.78 1.61 12.63
C PHE A 84 -10.74 2.60 13.28
N VAL A 85 -12.04 2.54 12.99
CA VAL A 85 -13.05 3.32 13.72
C VAL A 85 -13.07 2.91 15.18
N ALA A 86 -13.18 1.61 15.47
CA ALA A 86 -13.19 1.10 16.83
C ALA A 86 -11.89 1.40 17.58
N TYR A 87 -10.75 1.37 16.88
CA TYR A 87 -9.47 1.74 17.48
C TYR A 87 -9.42 3.23 17.83
N ALA A 88 -9.84 4.10 16.92
CA ALA A 88 -9.91 5.54 17.16
C ALA A 88 -10.86 5.89 18.32
N GLU A 89 -12.00 5.25 18.42
CA GLU A 89 -12.93 5.39 19.54
C GLU A 89 -12.32 4.92 20.87
N LYS A 90 -11.69 3.74 20.87
CA LYS A 90 -11.04 3.17 22.05
C LYS A 90 -10.00 4.12 22.66
N ILE A 91 -9.22 4.78 21.84
CA ILE A 91 -8.16 5.71 22.29
C ILE A 91 -8.67 7.14 22.49
N GLY A 92 -9.94 7.42 22.22
CA GLY A 92 -10.49 8.77 22.28
C GLY A 92 -9.80 9.73 21.31
N ALA A 93 -9.44 9.26 20.11
CA ALA A 93 -8.74 10.06 19.12
C ALA A 93 -9.54 11.31 18.73
N PRO A 94 -8.96 12.52 18.77
CA PRO A 94 -9.65 13.76 18.42
C PRO A 94 -9.75 13.93 16.90
N VAL A 95 -10.46 13.01 16.25
CA VAL A 95 -10.66 13.01 14.79
C VAL A 95 -11.81 13.93 14.40
N ARG A 96 -11.58 14.81 13.43
CA ARG A 96 -12.58 15.63 12.77
C ARG A 96 -12.73 15.15 11.33
N THR A 97 -13.84 14.51 11.05
CA THR A 97 -14.22 14.05 9.71
C THR A 97 -14.93 15.16 8.93
N GLY A 98 -14.91 15.08 7.59
CA GLY A 98 -15.48 16.10 6.71
C GLY A 98 -14.66 17.40 6.67
N VAL A 99 -13.39 17.37 7.09
CA VAL A 99 -12.51 18.54 7.12
C VAL A 99 -11.32 18.30 6.19
N GLU A 100 -11.31 18.98 5.06
CA GLU A 100 -10.21 18.92 4.10
C GLU A 100 -9.15 19.96 4.43
N VAL A 101 -7.88 19.55 4.52
CA VAL A 101 -6.74 20.47 4.59
C VAL A 101 -6.40 20.92 3.17
N THR A 102 -6.51 22.21 2.93
CA THR A 102 -6.29 22.83 1.61
C THR A 102 -4.92 23.44 1.45
N SER A 103 -4.32 23.95 2.52
CA SER A 103 -2.91 24.35 2.51
C SER A 103 -2.28 24.34 3.90
N VAL A 104 -0.98 24.08 3.93
CA VAL A 104 -0.13 24.22 5.12
C VAL A 104 1.06 25.11 4.75
N ARG A 105 1.28 26.16 5.51
CA ARG A 105 2.39 27.12 5.31
C ARG A 105 3.02 27.51 6.63
N ARG A 106 4.29 27.94 6.59
CA ARG A 106 4.88 28.60 7.74
C ARG A 106 4.13 29.87 8.11
N ARG A 107 4.00 30.13 9.41
CA ARG A 107 3.44 31.39 9.92
C ARG A 107 4.46 32.54 9.72
N ALA A 108 3.99 33.63 9.14
CA ALA A 108 4.84 34.82 8.99
C ALA A 108 5.20 35.42 10.35
N GLY A 109 6.51 35.56 10.63
CA GLY A 109 7.03 36.18 11.85
C GLY A 109 6.75 35.43 13.15
N ARG A 110 6.30 34.17 13.09
CA ARG A 110 6.01 33.33 14.27
C ARG A 110 6.44 31.87 14.00
N SER A 111 6.70 31.14 15.08
CA SER A 111 6.96 29.70 14.97
C SER A 111 5.71 28.92 14.59
N GLY A 112 5.89 27.76 13.93
CA GLY A 112 4.79 26.85 13.55
C GLY A 112 4.19 27.15 12.20
N PHE A 113 3.00 26.60 11.97
CA PHE A 113 2.33 26.51 10.69
C PHE A 113 0.90 27.03 10.77
N ARG A 114 0.43 27.64 9.68
CA ARG A 114 -0.96 27.90 9.42
C ARG A 114 -1.50 26.76 8.55
N VAL A 115 -2.52 26.07 9.05
CA VAL A 115 -3.25 25.02 8.37
C VAL A 115 -4.60 25.58 7.95
N GLU A 116 -4.79 25.77 6.64
CA GLU A 116 -6.08 26.15 6.07
C GLU A 116 -6.90 24.92 5.79
N THR A 117 -8.16 24.96 6.15
CA THR A 117 -9.10 23.85 5.96
C THR A 117 -10.39 24.31 5.31
N SER A 118 -11.21 23.36 4.86
CA SER A 118 -12.58 23.63 4.36
C SER A 118 -13.51 24.28 5.40
N GLN A 119 -13.12 24.31 6.69
CA GLN A 119 -13.91 24.81 7.81
C GLN A 119 -13.24 25.94 8.59
N GLY A 120 -12.17 26.53 8.06
CA GLY A 120 -11.44 27.61 8.70
C GLY A 120 -9.96 27.29 8.87
N SER A 121 -9.24 28.09 9.64
CA SER A 121 -7.79 27.94 9.81
C SER A 121 -7.40 27.52 11.23
N ILE A 122 -6.37 26.71 11.33
CA ILE A 122 -5.79 26.21 12.58
C ILE A 122 -4.30 26.60 12.60
N ASP A 123 -3.85 27.16 13.70
CA ASP A 123 -2.42 27.38 13.94
C ASP A 123 -1.84 26.17 14.70
N ALA A 124 -0.81 25.57 14.17
CA ALA A 124 -0.18 24.38 14.75
C ALA A 124 1.34 24.57 14.88
N ARG A 125 1.92 24.00 15.93
CA ARG A 125 3.38 23.99 16.11
C ARG A 125 4.03 22.92 15.23
N PHE A 126 3.35 21.79 15.05
CA PHE A 126 3.80 20.64 14.29
C PHE A 126 2.72 20.15 13.34
N VAL A 127 3.12 19.59 12.19
CA VAL A 127 2.22 18.98 11.21
C VAL A 127 2.74 17.59 10.84
N VAL A 128 1.86 16.59 10.88
CA VAL A 128 2.14 15.23 10.44
C VAL A 128 1.33 14.92 9.19
N ALA A 129 1.98 14.72 8.06
CA ALA A 129 1.36 14.25 6.81
C ALA A 129 1.17 12.73 6.90
N ALA A 130 -0.05 12.30 7.23
CA ALA A 130 -0.46 10.90 7.38
C ALA A 130 -1.45 10.46 6.29
N THR A 131 -1.32 11.02 5.08
CA THR A 131 -2.23 10.82 3.96
C THR A 131 -2.05 9.49 3.22
N GLY A 132 -1.09 8.67 3.65
CA GLY A 132 -0.81 7.35 3.11
C GLY A 132 -0.14 7.35 1.72
N PRO A 133 0.15 6.17 1.16
CA PRO A 133 0.88 6.04 -0.11
C PRO A 133 -0.02 6.07 -1.35
N PHE A 134 -1.35 5.90 -1.20
CA PHE A 134 -2.30 5.75 -2.31
C PHE A 134 -2.98 7.08 -2.64
N GLN A 135 -2.20 8.11 -3.01
CA GLN A 135 -2.74 9.46 -3.11
C GLN A 135 -3.35 9.75 -4.49
N ARG A 136 -2.58 9.69 -5.54
CA ARG A 136 -3.03 9.95 -6.92
C ARG A 136 -2.81 8.74 -7.80
N PRO A 137 -3.87 8.15 -8.41
CA PRO A 137 -3.74 7.04 -9.35
C PRO A 137 -2.80 7.38 -10.51
N VAL A 138 -1.95 6.43 -10.90
CA VAL A 138 -1.04 6.58 -12.03
C VAL A 138 -1.64 5.89 -13.25
N PHE A 139 -1.85 6.65 -14.32
CA PHE A 139 -2.19 6.15 -15.64
C PHE A 139 -0.98 6.32 -16.55
N PRO A 140 -0.29 5.24 -16.97
CA PRO A 140 0.77 5.36 -17.97
C PRO A 140 0.20 5.95 -19.27
N PRO A 141 0.87 6.96 -19.88
CA PRO A 141 0.36 7.62 -21.10
C PRO A 141 0.65 6.78 -22.35
N ILE A 142 0.22 5.51 -22.33
CA ILE A 142 0.48 4.54 -23.41
C ILE A 142 -0.74 4.42 -24.32
N VAL A 143 -1.93 4.22 -23.71
CA VAL A 143 -3.17 4.03 -24.45
C VAL A 143 -4.00 5.30 -24.38
N PRO A 144 -4.35 5.92 -25.51
CA PRO A 144 -5.13 7.15 -25.51
C PRO A 144 -6.55 6.93 -25.02
N ASP A 145 -7.19 7.98 -24.51
CA ASP A 145 -8.59 7.96 -24.14
C ASP A 145 -9.46 7.58 -25.35
N GLY A 146 -10.44 6.73 -25.13
CA GLY A 146 -11.36 6.26 -26.17
C GLY A 146 -10.83 5.11 -27.05
N ALA A 147 -9.62 4.60 -26.84
CA ALA A 147 -9.11 3.42 -27.55
C ALA A 147 -9.91 2.14 -27.21
N VAL A 148 -10.48 2.08 -26.02
CA VAL A 148 -11.45 1.06 -25.59
C VAL A 148 -12.61 1.75 -24.87
N PRO A 149 -13.80 1.11 -24.76
CA PRO A 149 -14.96 1.69 -24.08
C PRO A 149 -14.68 2.14 -22.64
N VAL A 150 -13.86 1.40 -21.88
CA VAL A 150 -13.55 1.72 -20.48
C VAL A 150 -12.04 1.62 -20.22
N GLN A 151 -11.48 2.70 -19.69
CA GLN A 151 -10.19 2.68 -19.01
C GLN A 151 -10.37 3.16 -17.58
N MET A 152 -9.89 2.41 -16.61
CA MET A 152 -9.95 2.81 -15.19
C MET A 152 -8.71 2.38 -14.43
N HIS A 153 -8.42 3.09 -13.36
CA HIS A 153 -7.44 2.64 -12.39
C HIS A 153 -8.04 1.59 -11.44
N SER A 154 -7.23 0.70 -10.88
CA SER A 154 -7.67 -0.33 -9.92
C SER A 154 -8.43 0.23 -8.71
N SER A 155 -8.15 1.48 -8.29
CA SER A 155 -8.92 2.17 -7.24
C SER A 155 -10.35 2.52 -7.63
N GLY A 156 -10.66 2.56 -8.91
CA GLY A 156 -12.01 2.76 -9.45
C GLY A 156 -12.79 1.46 -9.71
N TYR A 157 -12.09 0.33 -9.76
CA TYR A 157 -12.72 -0.98 -9.97
C TYR A 157 -13.45 -1.45 -8.70
N ARG A 158 -14.66 -2.01 -8.87
CA ARG A 158 -15.50 -2.54 -7.79
C ARG A 158 -15.79 -4.01 -7.95
N ASN A 159 -16.25 -4.43 -9.10
CA ASN A 159 -16.65 -5.81 -9.40
C ASN A 159 -16.71 -6.02 -10.92
N PRO A 160 -16.80 -7.27 -11.42
CA PRO A 160 -16.86 -7.57 -12.85
C PRO A 160 -18.06 -6.97 -13.57
N GLU A 161 -19.18 -6.77 -12.88
CA GLU A 161 -20.43 -6.25 -13.43
C GLU A 161 -20.33 -4.76 -13.80
N GLN A 162 -19.36 -4.05 -13.24
CA GLN A 162 -19.07 -2.65 -13.58
C GLN A 162 -18.56 -2.49 -15.02
N LEU A 163 -17.94 -3.54 -15.57
CA LEU A 163 -17.30 -3.49 -16.88
C LEU A 163 -18.25 -3.97 -17.99
N PRO A 164 -18.22 -3.34 -19.17
CA PRO A 164 -18.98 -3.82 -20.32
C PRO A 164 -18.57 -5.25 -20.70
N GLU A 165 -19.44 -5.98 -21.39
CA GLU A 165 -19.10 -7.31 -21.90
C GLU A 165 -17.88 -7.25 -22.83
N GLY A 166 -17.04 -8.29 -22.78
CA GLY A 166 -15.82 -8.41 -23.57
C GLY A 166 -14.60 -8.80 -22.74
N ALA A 167 -13.46 -8.85 -23.40
CA ALA A 167 -12.18 -9.14 -22.76
C ALA A 167 -11.68 -7.94 -21.95
N VAL A 168 -10.91 -8.22 -20.92
CA VAL A 168 -10.31 -7.20 -20.05
C VAL A 168 -8.79 -7.36 -20.04
N LEU A 169 -8.08 -6.25 -20.26
CA LEU A 169 -6.64 -6.17 -20.02
C LEU A 169 -6.42 -5.57 -18.62
N VAL A 170 -5.72 -6.30 -17.76
CA VAL A 170 -5.23 -5.80 -16.47
C VAL A 170 -3.74 -5.50 -16.61
N VAL A 171 -3.33 -4.26 -16.33
CA VAL A 171 -1.93 -3.84 -16.44
C VAL A 171 -1.32 -3.70 -15.06
N GLY A 172 -0.32 -4.55 -14.77
CA GLY A 172 0.38 -4.61 -13.49
C GLY A 172 0.09 -5.90 -12.72
N ALA A 173 1.13 -6.52 -12.19
CA ALA A 173 1.10 -7.85 -11.57
C ALA A 173 1.38 -7.81 -10.05
N GLY A 174 1.14 -6.68 -9.40
CA GLY A 174 1.08 -6.57 -7.95
C GLY A 174 -0.22 -7.15 -7.38
N SER A 175 -0.40 -7.07 -6.06
CA SER A 175 -1.58 -7.63 -5.37
C SER A 175 -2.90 -7.20 -6.01
N SER A 176 -3.06 -5.92 -6.35
CA SER A 176 -4.29 -5.44 -7.00
C SER A 176 -4.52 -6.09 -8.37
N GLY A 177 -3.47 -6.12 -9.21
CA GLY A 177 -3.60 -6.65 -10.57
C GLY A 177 -3.92 -8.14 -10.58
N VAL A 178 -3.20 -8.96 -9.82
CA VAL A 178 -3.44 -10.42 -9.78
C VAL A 178 -4.79 -10.78 -9.17
N GLN A 179 -5.23 -10.04 -8.15
CA GLN A 179 -6.52 -10.29 -7.51
C GLN A 179 -7.69 -9.90 -8.42
N ILE A 180 -7.61 -8.76 -9.10
CA ILE A 180 -8.63 -8.32 -10.07
C ILE A 180 -8.65 -9.25 -11.28
N ALA A 181 -7.48 -9.66 -11.81
CA ALA A 181 -7.42 -10.60 -12.92
C ALA A 181 -8.05 -11.96 -12.58
N ASP A 182 -7.78 -12.50 -11.39
CA ASP A 182 -8.40 -13.76 -10.93
C ASP A 182 -9.93 -13.62 -10.73
N GLU A 183 -10.39 -12.52 -10.16
CA GLU A 183 -11.82 -12.25 -10.00
C GLU A 183 -12.54 -12.17 -11.37
N LEU A 184 -12.00 -11.40 -12.31
CA LEU A 184 -12.53 -11.26 -13.66
C LEU A 184 -12.57 -12.62 -14.40
N ARG A 185 -11.48 -13.39 -14.33
CA ARG A 185 -11.45 -14.74 -14.91
C ARG A 185 -12.55 -15.62 -14.31
N ARG A 186 -12.71 -15.60 -12.99
CA ARG A 186 -13.75 -16.37 -12.27
C ARG A 186 -15.18 -15.97 -12.64
N SER A 187 -15.38 -14.72 -13.00
CA SER A 187 -16.67 -14.24 -13.52
C SER A 187 -16.95 -14.65 -14.96
N GLY A 188 -16.02 -15.41 -15.60
CA GLY A 188 -16.14 -15.87 -16.98
C GLY A 188 -15.60 -14.89 -18.02
N ARG A 189 -14.91 -13.82 -17.62
CA ARG A 189 -14.28 -12.88 -18.55
C ARG A 189 -13.01 -13.49 -19.16
N ARG A 190 -12.75 -13.17 -20.43
CA ARG A 190 -11.42 -13.35 -21.01
C ARG A 190 -10.51 -12.27 -20.46
N VAL A 191 -9.37 -12.67 -19.88
CA VAL A 191 -8.45 -11.75 -19.20
C VAL A 191 -7.05 -11.85 -19.77
N PHE A 192 -6.47 -10.70 -20.08
CA PHE A 192 -5.04 -10.52 -20.33
C PHE A 192 -4.42 -9.86 -19.10
N LEU A 193 -3.28 -10.36 -18.61
CA LEU A 193 -2.54 -9.76 -17.49
C LEU A 193 -1.13 -9.39 -17.93
N SER A 194 -0.83 -8.09 -17.92
CA SER A 194 0.51 -7.55 -18.21
C SER A 194 1.38 -7.65 -16.95
N VAL A 195 2.43 -8.47 -17.04
CA VAL A 195 3.28 -8.88 -15.92
C VAL A 195 4.64 -8.20 -16.01
N GLY A 196 4.94 -7.34 -15.03
CA GLY A 196 6.26 -6.78 -14.81
C GLY A 196 7.02 -7.51 -13.69
N PRO A 197 8.21 -6.99 -13.28
CA PRO A 197 8.97 -7.52 -12.15
C PRO A 197 8.14 -7.54 -10.87
N HIS A 198 8.22 -8.64 -10.10
CA HIS A 198 7.40 -8.83 -8.91
C HIS A 198 8.06 -9.75 -7.89
N ASP A 199 7.60 -9.68 -6.64
CA ASP A 199 7.78 -10.68 -5.61
C ASP A 199 6.50 -11.49 -5.48
N ARG A 200 6.58 -12.80 -5.30
CA ARG A 200 5.44 -13.68 -5.07
C ARG A 200 5.71 -14.64 -3.91
N PRO A 201 5.70 -14.17 -2.65
CA PRO A 201 5.94 -15.07 -1.52
C PRO A 201 4.88 -16.17 -1.47
N PRO A 202 5.20 -17.35 -0.91
CA PRO A 202 4.19 -18.36 -0.62
C PRO A 202 3.17 -17.79 0.35
N ARG A 203 1.87 -18.12 0.19
CA ARG A 203 0.89 -17.75 1.20
C ARG A 203 1.22 -18.40 2.54
N GLN A 204 1.49 -19.69 2.48
CA GLN A 204 1.93 -20.48 3.61
C GLN A 204 3.10 -21.36 3.18
N TYR A 205 3.97 -21.66 4.11
CA TYR A 205 5.05 -22.61 3.95
C TYR A 205 5.35 -23.23 5.31
N ARG A 206 5.43 -24.58 5.37
CA ARG A 206 5.66 -25.36 6.59
C ARG A 206 4.67 -25.00 7.72
N GLY A 207 3.40 -24.81 7.32
CA GLY A 207 2.30 -24.48 8.23
C GLY A 207 2.34 -23.06 8.81
N ARG A 208 3.15 -22.17 8.25
CA ARG A 208 3.25 -20.77 8.69
C ARG A 208 2.96 -19.82 7.55
N ASP A 209 2.23 -18.75 7.85
CA ASP A 209 1.96 -17.67 6.90
C ASP A 209 3.23 -16.90 6.52
N PHE A 210 3.27 -16.32 5.30
CA PHE A 210 4.45 -15.55 4.88
C PHE A 210 4.73 -14.34 5.77
N CYS A 211 3.70 -13.75 6.38
CA CYS A 211 3.89 -12.67 7.35
C CYS A 211 4.74 -13.12 8.54
N TRP A 212 4.52 -14.35 9.01
CA TRP A 212 5.34 -14.94 10.07
C TRP A 212 6.79 -15.15 9.61
N TRP A 213 6.96 -15.70 8.38
CA TRP A 213 8.30 -15.92 7.81
C TRP A 213 9.08 -14.61 7.66
N LEU A 214 8.45 -13.56 7.10
CA LEU A 214 9.10 -12.26 6.98
C LEU A 214 9.47 -11.67 8.35
N GLY A 215 8.64 -11.94 9.39
CA GLY A 215 8.90 -11.50 10.76
C GLY A 215 10.12 -12.19 11.37
N VAL A 216 10.13 -13.52 11.43
CA VAL A 216 11.22 -14.28 12.09
C VAL A 216 12.55 -14.20 11.33
N LEU A 217 12.49 -13.94 10.02
CA LEU A 217 13.67 -13.72 9.19
C LEU A 217 14.14 -12.25 9.22
N GLY A 218 13.50 -11.37 9.99
CA GLY A 218 13.83 -9.94 10.08
C GLY A 218 13.62 -9.15 8.78
N ARG A 219 12.87 -9.71 7.81
CA ARG A 219 12.70 -9.07 6.49
C ARG A 219 11.75 -7.87 6.51
N TRP A 220 10.87 -7.77 7.52
CA TRP A 220 10.06 -6.58 7.72
C TRP A 220 10.87 -5.35 8.13
N ASP A 221 11.99 -5.57 8.82
CA ASP A 221 12.88 -4.52 9.31
C ASP A 221 14.00 -4.16 8.32
N ALA A 222 13.99 -4.76 7.13
CA ALA A 222 14.96 -4.42 6.08
C ALA A 222 14.86 -2.94 5.72
N GLU A 223 16.01 -2.26 5.72
CA GLU A 223 16.13 -0.86 5.29
C GLU A 223 16.16 -0.77 3.76
N THR A 224 15.72 0.36 3.21
CA THR A 224 15.80 0.61 1.77
C THR A 224 17.25 0.61 1.34
N PRO A 225 17.65 -0.14 0.31
CA PRO A 225 18.97 0.00 -0.30
C PRO A 225 19.18 1.46 -0.78
N PRO A 226 20.37 2.01 -0.73
CA PRO A 226 20.66 3.40 -1.10
C PRO A 226 20.28 3.79 -2.52
N GLN A 227 19.99 2.84 -3.39
CA GLN A 227 19.55 3.06 -4.76
C GLN A 227 18.27 2.27 -5.08
N GLY A 228 17.13 2.92 -4.95
CA GLY A 228 16.02 2.77 -5.87
C GLY A 228 15.11 1.55 -5.77
N ALA A 229 15.10 0.75 -4.72
CA ALA A 229 14.04 -0.23 -4.51
C ALA A 229 12.83 0.39 -3.78
N GLU A 230 12.44 1.58 -4.18
CA GLU A 230 11.35 2.37 -3.55
C GLU A 230 9.97 1.71 -3.70
N HIS A 231 9.83 0.77 -4.64
CA HIS A 231 8.59 0.10 -4.90
C HIS A 231 8.81 -1.40 -5.13
N VAL A 232 8.43 -2.21 -4.16
CA VAL A 232 8.36 -3.67 -4.34
C VAL A 232 6.95 -4.03 -4.75
N THR A 233 6.79 -4.45 -6.00
CA THR A 233 5.56 -5.07 -6.46
C THR A 233 5.44 -6.45 -5.86
N ILE A 234 4.50 -6.64 -4.94
CA ILE A 234 4.25 -7.93 -4.29
C ILE A 234 2.92 -8.51 -4.77
N ALA A 235 2.95 -9.76 -5.21
CA ALA A 235 1.78 -10.51 -5.65
C ALA A 235 1.33 -11.46 -4.53
N VAL A 236 0.35 -11.03 -3.75
CA VAL A 236 -0.25 -11.80 -2.64
C VAL A 236 -1.76 -11.66 -2.66
N SER A 237 -2.46 -12.61 -2.02
CA SER A 237 -3.90 -12.59 -1.87
C SER A 237 -4.32 -13.23 -0.54
N GLY A 238 -5.22 -12.57 0.18
CA GLY A 238 -5.97 -13.15 1.31
C GLY A 238 -7.32 -13.72 0.89
N ALA A 239 -7.71 -13.51 -0.36
CA ALA A 239 -9.02 -13.96 -0.87
C ALA A 239 -9.19 -15.49 -0.73
N ARG A 240 -10.41 -15.89 -0.40
CA ARG A 240 -10.79 -17.31 -0.26
C ARG A 240 -9.94 -18.07 0.76
N GLY A 241 -9.59 -17.44 1.86
CA GLY A 241 -8.75 -18.02 2.92
C GLY A 241 -7.25 -17.94 2.64
N GLY A 242 -6.85 -17.19 1.62
CA GLY A 242 -5.46 -17.00 1.22
C GLY A 242 -4.90 -18.14 0.37
N HIS A 243 -4.21 -17.79 -0.69
CA HIS A 243 -3.50 -18.75 -1.54
C HIS A 243 -2.23 -18.11 -2.12
N THR A 244 -1.24 -18.93 -2.42
CA THR A 244 -0.05 -18.50 -3.13
C THR A 244 -0.42 -18.05 -4.54
N VAL A 245 -0.02 -16.85 -4.93
CA VAL A 245 -0.17 -16.40 -6.31
C VAL A 245 0.88 -17.10 -7.16
N ASP A 246 0.41 -17.94 -8.08
CA ASP A 246 1.24 -18.62 -9.07
C ASP A 246 0.76 -18.20 -10.48
N PHE A 247 1.64 -17.55 -11.24
CA PHE A 247 1.31 -17.06 -12.57
C PHE A 247 1.07 -18.20 -13.56
N ARG A 248 1.74 -19.36 -13.39
CA ARG A 248 1.49 -20.55 -14.20
C ARG A 248 0.10 -21.13 -13.93
N ALA A 249 -0.32 -21.13 -12.66
CA ALA A 249 -1.66 -21.53 -12.29
C ALA A 249 -2.72 -20.57 -12.85
N LEU A 250 -2.48 -19.26 -12.80
CA LEU A 250 -3.36 -18.26 -13.42
C LEU A 250 -3.49 -18.50 -14.94
N ALA A 251 -2.38 -18.83 -15.62
CA ALA A 251 -2.40 -19.14 -17.04
C ALA A 251 -3.13 -20.46 -17.33
N ALA A 252 -2.91 -21.51 -16.54
CA ALA A 252 -3.63 -22.78 -16.65
C ALA A 252 -5.14 -22.60 -16.44
N ASP A 253 -5.52 -21.67 -15.61
CA ASP A 253 -6.90 -21.28 -15.35
C ASP A 253 -7.50 -20.37 -16.44
N GLY A 254 -6.72 -19.96 -17.45
CA GLY A 254 -7.21 -19.21 -18.62
C GLY A 254 -6.91 -17.71 -18.63
N VAL A 255 -6.08 -17.20 -17.71
CA VAL A 255 -5.53 -15.84 -17.82
C VAL A 255 -4.40 -15.85 -18.85
N GLU A 256 -4.47 -15.03 -19.88
CA GLU A 256 -3.39 -14.89 -20.86
C GLU A 256 -2.35 -13.88 -20.32
N LEU A 257 -1.18 -14.38 -19.95
CA LEU A 257 -0.07 -13.54 -19.47
C LEU A 257 0.65 -12.91 -20.64
N VAL A 258 0.99 -11.64 -20.51
CA VAL A 258 1.79 -10.87 -21.47
C VAL A 258 2.89 -10.09 -20.74
N GLY A 259 3.92 -9.68 -21.46
CA GLY A 259 4.99 -8.86 -20.91
C GLY A 259 4.53 -7.45 -20.52
N MET A 260 5.46 -6.61 -20.11
CA MET A 260 5.14 -5.22 -19.78
C MET A 260 4.58 -4.50 -20.99
N THR A 261 3.52 -3.73 -20.76
CA THR A 261 2.92 -2.85 -21.78
C THR A 261 3.92 -1.79 -22.19
N ALA A 262 4.26 -1.71 -23.48
CA ALA A 262 5.33 -0.91 -24.00
C ALA A 262 4.84 0.29 -24.85
N SER A 263 3.94 0.05 -25.82
CA SER A 263 3.45 1.10 -26.71
C SER A 263 2.10 0.75 -27.32
N TYR A 264 1.43 1.75 -27.85
CA TYR A 264 0.16 1.61 -28.56
C TYR A 264 0.24 2.37 -29.88
N ASP A 265 -0.23 1.75 -30.96
CA ASP A 265 -0.33 2.36 -32.26
C ASP A 265 -1.48 1.76 -33.07
N GLY A 266 -2.37 2.61 -33.59
CA GLY A 266 -3.43 2.21 -34.51
C GLY A 266 -4.37 1.10 -34.05
N GLY A 267 -4.65 0.97 -32.74
CA GLY A 267 -5.50 -0.10 -32.18
C GLY A 267 -4.70 -1.28 -31.64
N VAL A 268 -3.41 -1.36 -31.93
CA VAL A 268 -2.53 -2.46 -31.51
C VAL A 268 -1.67 -2.04 -30.32
N LEU A 269 -1.78 -2.82 -29.24
CA LEU A 269 -0.95 -2.68 -28.06
C LEU A 269 0.25 -3.61 -28.19
N ARG A 270 1.45 -3.11 -27.87
CA ARG A 270 2.69 -3.89 -27.89
C ARG A 270 3.20 -4.15 -26.49
N PHE A 271 3.75 -5.33 -26.28
CA PHE A 271 4.35 -5.77 -25.03
C PHE A 271 5.86 -5.97 -25.19
N ALA A 272 6.60 -5.74 -24.12
CA ALA A 272 8.00 -6.07 -24.07
C ALA A 272 8.20 -7.61 -24.08
N PRO A 273 9.30 -8.13 -24.64
CA PRO A 273 9.60 -9.56 -24.65
C PRO A 273 10.23 -10.02 -23.32
N ASP A 274 9.68 -9.58 -22.21
CA ASP A 274 10.26 -9.74 -20.87
C ASP A 274 9.44 -10.66 -19.94
N LEU A 275 8.33 -11.23 -20.41
CA LEU A 275 7.44 -12.05 -19.58
C LEU A 275 8.18 -13.21 -18.90
N ALA A 276 8.94 -14.01 -19.67
CA ALA A 276 9.68 -15.14 -19.12
C ALA A 276 10.70 -14.71 -18.05
N THR A 277 11.39 -13.59 -18.29
CA THR A 277 12.33 -13.00 -17.33
C THR A 277 11.61 -12.54 -16.06
N ASN A 278 10.48 -11.87 -16.17
CA ASN A 278 9.73 -11.37 -15.02
C ASN A 278 9.17 -12.52 -14.17
N ILE A 279 8.71 -13.59 -14.80
CA ILE A 279 8.27 -14.82 -14.10
C ILE A 279 9.45 -15.47 -13.38
N ALA A 280 10.59 -15.65 -14.05
CA ALA A 280 11.79 -16.29 -13.46
C ALA A 280 12.34 -15.50 -12.27
N VAL A 281 12.32 -14.17 -12.31
CA VAL A 281 12.71 -13.32 -11.16
C VAL A 281 11.78 -13.53 -9.98
N GLY A 282 10.48 -13.58 -10.20
CA GLY A 282 9.50 -13.88 -9.15
C GLY A 282 9.68 -15.25 -8.53
N ASP A 283 9.98 -16.25 -9.35
CA ASP A 283 10.27 -17.62 -8.92
C ASP A 283 11.54 -17.72 -8.05
N GLU A 284 12.61 -17.04 -8.47
CA GLU A 284 13.85 -17.06 -7.68
C GLU A 284 13.66 -16.44 -6.29
N LYS A 285 12.94 -15.34 -6.19
CA LYS A 285 12.60 -14.71 -4.90
C LYS A 285 11.70 -15.60 -4.03
N TYR A 286 10.77 -16.33 -4.64
CA TYR A 286 9.95 -17.33 -3.97
C TYR A 286 10.82 -18.44 -3.38
N LEU A 287 11.67 -19.07 -4.21
CA LEU A 287 12.55 -20.14 -3.78
C LEU A 287 13.59 -19.68 -2.75
N GLU A 288 14.10 -18.46 -2.87
CA GLU A 288 15.01 -17.86 -1.88
C GLU A 288 14.33 -17.77 -0.50
N LEU A 289 13.06 -17.38 -0.45
CA LEU A 289 12.32 -17.31 0.82
C LEU A 289 12.12 -18.72 1.42
N LEU A 290 11.80 -19.74 0.60
CA LEU A 290 11.70 -21.12 1.09
C LEU A 290 13.04 -21.62 1.65
N ARG A 291 14.15 -21.42 0.92
CA ARG A 291 15.50 -21.80 1.41
C ARG A 291 15.86 -21.11 2.72
N ALA A 292 15.54 -19.82 2.85
CA ALA A 292 15.78 -19.07 4.08
C ALA A 292 14.94 -19.59 5.24
N ALA A 293 13.69 -19.97 4.97
CA ALA A 293 12.81 -20.59 5.96
C ALA A 293 13.32 -21.96 6.42
N ASP A 294 13.76 -22.82 5.50
CA ASP A 294 14.34 -24.13 5.83
C ASP A 294 15.60 -23.98 6.69
N ALA A 295 16.50 -23.10 6.31
CA ALA A 295 17.71 -22.82 7.10
C ALA A 295 17.38 -22.25 8.49
N TYR A 296 16.30 -21.47 8.62
CA TYR A 296 15.83 -20.96 9.91
C TYR A 296 15.29 -22.10 10.80
N VAL A 297 14.46 -23.00 10.22
CA VAL A 297 13.92 -24.17 10.92
C VAL A 297 15.04 -25.07 11.44
N GLU A 298 15.98 -25.42 10.57
CA GLU A 298 17.13 -26.27 10.91
C GLU A 298 17.97 -25.64 12.03
N ARG A 299 18.38 -24.39 11.87
CA ARG A 299 19.22 -23.68 12.87
C ARG A 299 18.57 -23.54 14.23
N ASN A 300 17.24 -23.40 14.29
CA ASN A 300 16.50 -23.20 15.53
C ASN A 300 15.86 -24.48 16.07
N GLY A 301 16.03 -25.63 15.41
CA GLY A 301 15.48 -26.91 15.82
C GLY A 301 13.94 -26.90 15.92
N LEU A 302 13.25 -26.23 14.99
CA LEU A 302 11.80 -26.11 15.00
C LEU A 302 11.17 -27.39 14.43
N ASP A 303 10.15 -27.89 15.11
CA ASP A 303 9.33 -29.02 14.64
C ASP A 303 8.17 -28.46 13.77
N LEU A 304 8.45 -28.22 12.52
CA LEU A 304 7.47 -27.78 11.51
C LEU A 304 7.39 -28.81 10.37
N PRO A 305 6.22 -28.98 9.75
CA PRO A 305 6.05 -29.94 8.66
C PRO A 305 7.02 -29.64 7.51
N GLU A 306 7.48 -30.69 6.82
CA GLU A 306 8.26 -30.56 5.60
C GLU A 306 7.33 -30.44 4.39
N GLU A 307 7.67 -29.60 3.44
CA GLU A 307 6.91 -29.35 2.20
C GLU A 307 7.87 -29.33 0.98
N PRO A 308 8.54 -30.45 0.65
CA PRO A 308 9.53 -30.49 -0.43
C PRO A 308 8.92 -30.17 -1.81
N GLU A 309 7.63 -30.45 -2.00
CA GLU A 309 6.89 -30.12 -3.21
C GLU A 309 6.77 -28.62 -3.47
N ALA A 310 6.85 -27.78 -2.44
CA ALA A 310 6.84 -26.33 -2.60
C ALA A 310 8.04 -25.79 -3.38
N HIS A 311 9.15 -26.54 -3.42
CA HIS A 311 10.34 -26.20 -4.20
C HIS A 311 10.23 -26.55 -5.68
N VAL A 312 9.18 -27.28 -6.08
CA VAL A 312 8.98 -27.72 -7.45
C VAL A 312 8.10 -26.72 -8.20
N LEU A 313 8.68 -26.05 -9.18
CA LEU A 313 7.93 -25.14 -10.04
C LEU A 313 7.23 -25.93 -11.16
N ALA A 314 6.00 -25.54 -11.48
CA ALA A 314 5.30 -26.07 -12.63
C ALA A 314 6.02 -25.66 -13.95
N PRO A 315 5.89 -26.44 -15.04
CA PRO A 315 6.43 -26.06 -16.35
C PRO A 315 5.80 -24.76 -16.87
N ASP A 316 6.57 -24.01 -17.66
CA ASP A 316 6.09 -22.77 -18.26
C ASP A 316 4.95 -23.03 -19.25
N PRO A 317 3.84 -22.27 -19.16
CA PRO A 317 2.76 -22.36 -20.12
C PRO A 317 3.14 -21.73 -21.47
N ALA A 318 2.37 -22.03 -22.52
CA ALA A 318 2.63 -21.55 -23.88
C ALA A 318 2.75 -20.01 -23.96
N CYS A 319 1.96 -19.26 -23.20
CA CYS A 319 2.06 -17.79 -23.18
C CYS A 319 3.39 -17.25 -22.63
N VAL A 320 4.16 -18.06 -21.90
CA VAL A 320 5.52 -17.72 -21.43
C VAL A 320 6.58 -18.15 -22.42
N THR A 321 6.46 -19.37 -23.00
CA THR A 321 7.44 -19.91 -23.97
C THR A 321 7.31 -19.28 -25.37
N GLU A 322 6.10 -18.90 -25.74
CA GLU A 322 5.74 -18.23 -27.02
C GLU A 322 4.94 -16.95 -26.73
N PRO A 323 5.57 -15.91 -26.16
CA PRO A 323 4.85 -14.74 -25.64
C PRO A 323 4.17 -13.95 -26.76
N ARG A 324 2.96 -13.51 -26.50
CA ARG A 324 2.28 -12.54 -27.32
C ARG A 324 2.95 -11.17 -27.19
N LEU A 325 3.47 -10.63 -28.28
CA LEU A 325 4.12 -9.32 -28.32
C LEU A 325 3.21 -8.21 -28.82
N GLU A 326 2.10 -8.55 -29.48
CA GLU A 326 1.11 -7.60 -30.02
C GLU A 326 -0.31 -8.07 -29.73
N LEU A 327 -1.18 -7.13 -29.43
CA LEU A 327 -2.60 -7.36 -29.18
C LEU A 327 -3.41 -6.29 -29.88
N ASP A 328 -4.10 -6.66 -30.97
CA ASP A 328 -5.15 -5.82 -31.54
C ASP A 328 -6.34 -5.84 -30.57
N LEU A 329 -6.64 -4.67 -29.99
CA LEU A 329 -7.66 -4.56 -28.95
C LEU A 329 -9.05 -4.87 -29.47
N ALA A 330 -9.36 -4.46 -30.71
CA ALA A 330 -10.67 -4.70 -31.30
C ALA A 330 -10.84 -6.16 -31.72
N GLU A 331 -9.84 -6.77 -32.37
CA GLU A 331 -9.85 -8.18 -32.76
C GLU A 331 -9.94 -9.10 -31.55
N ALA A 332 -9.21 -8.78 -30.48
CA ALA A 332 -9.24 -9.52 -29.22
C ALA A 332 -10.53 -9.30 -28.41
N GLY A 333 -11.37 -8.36 -28.80
CA GLY A 333 -12.60 -8.01 -28.10
C GLY A 333 -12.36 -7.33 -26.76
N VAL A 334 -11.23 -6.60 -26.60
CA VAL A 334 -10.91 -5.89 -25.37
C VAL A 334 -11.80 -4.66 -25.25
N THR A 335 -12.67 -4.67 -24.26
CA THR A 335 -13.59 -3.55 -23.96
C THR A 335 -13.14 -2.71 -22.76
N SER A 336 -12.24 -3.26 -21.95
CA SER A 336 -11.82 -2.60 -20.72
C SER A 336 -10.33 -2.78 -20.46
N ILE A 337 -9.70 -1.70 -19.97
CA ILE A 337 -8.35 -1.73 -19.41
C ILE A 337 -8.41 -1.30 -17.95
N VAL A 338 -7.90 -2.15 -17.05
CA VAL A 338 -7.76 -1.84 -15.62
C VAL A 338 -6.28 -1.60 -15.34
N TRP A 339 -5.95 -0.36 -15.01
CA TRP A 339 -4.60 0.07 -14.67
C TRP A 339 -4.31 -0.21 -13.20
N ALA A 340 -3.62 -1.29 -12.89
CA ALA A 340 -3.11 -1.61 -11.56
C ALA A 340 -1.65 -1.14 -11.41
N THR A 341 -1.42 0.11 -11.80
CA THR A 341 -0.11 0.72 -12.03
C THR A 341 0.36 1.62 -10.88
N GLY A 342 -0.28 1.47 -9.72
CA GLY A 342 0.12 2.15 -8.49
C GLY A 342 -0.29 3.62 -8.41
N PHE A 343 0.34 4.33 -7.50
CA PHE A 343 -0.04 5.70 -7.13
C PHE A 343 1.20 6.59 -7.05
N ALA A 344 1.00 7.86 -7.33
CA ALA A 344 1.96 8.93 -7.10
C ALA A 344 1.58 9.73 -5.85
N ALA A 345 2.57 10.32 -5.22
CA ALA A 345 2.35 11.26 -4.12
C ALA A 345 1.69 12.55 -4.61
N ASP A 346 0.87 13.14 -3.76
CA ASP A 346 0.23 14.43 -3.97
C ASP A 346 0.28 15.24 -2.67
N TYR A 347 1.24 16.15 -2.62
CA TYR A 347 1.48 17.04 -1.49
C TYR A 347 1.30 18.52 -1.86
N GLY A 348 0.52 18.84 -2.89
CA GLY A 348 0.28 20.22 -3.31
C GLY A 348 -0.28 21.13 -2.21
N TRP A 349 -0.95 20.53 -1.23
CA TRP A 349 -1.45 21.21 -0.04
C TRP A 349 -0.37 21.55 1.00
N LEU A 350 0.77 20.84 1.01
CA LEU A 350 1.87 21.06 1.97
C LEU A 350 2.93 21.99 1.35
N GLN A 351 2.74 23.29 1.55
CA GLN A 351 3.49 24.36 0.90
C GLN A 351 4.67 24.81 1.80
N VAL A 352 5.60 23.91 2.03
CA VAL A 352 6.83 24.13 2.80
C VAL A 352 8.02 23.56 2.04
N ASP A 353 9.23 23.99 2.36
CA ASP A 353 10.46 23.57 1.69
C ASP A 353 10.94 22.21 2.23
N THR A 354 10.35 21.13 1.71
CA THR A 354 10.67 19.78 2.16
C THR A 354 10.59 18.72 1.05
N PHE A 355 10.57 19.15 -0.19
CA PHE A 355 10.47 18.24 -1.34
C PHE A 355 11.70 18.37 -2.24
N ASP A 356 12.10 17.23 -2.84
CA ASP A 356 13.13 17.22 -3.88
C ASP A 356 12.57 17.72 -5.23
N GLU A 357 13.45 17.80 -6.23
CA GLU A 357 13.10 18.24 -7.61
C GLU A 357 12.02 17.35 -8.28
N LYS A 358 11.82 16.13 -7.78
CA LYS A 358 10.79 15.19 -8.24
C LYS A 358 9.51 15.24 -7.40
N GLY A 359 9.40 16.18 -6.46
CA GLY A 359 8.27 16.31 -5.55
C GLY A 359 8.19 15.24 -4.47
N ARG A 360 9.28 14.53 -4.19
CA ARG A 360 9.34 13.51 -3.13
C ARG A 360 9.74 14.15 -1.81
N PRO A 361 9.14 13.73 -0.68
CA PRO A 361 9.52 14.23 0.63
C PRO A 361 11.01 14.01 0.97
N VAL A 362 11.72 15.07 1.31
CA VAL A 362 13.06 14.98 1.88
C VAL A 362 12.91 14.73 3.37
N GLN A 363 13.17 13.49 3.78
CA GLN A 363 12.91 13.05 5.14
C GLN A 363 13.90 11.94 5.57
N ARG A 364 14.01 11.76 6.88
CA ARG A 364 14.71 10.61 7.48
C ARG A 364 13.85 10.03 8.58
N ARG A 365 13.39 8.79 8.41
CA ARG A 365 12.50 8.09 9.35
C ARG A 365 11.23 8.89 9.68
N GLY A 366 10.67 9.58 8.68
CA GLY A 366 9.50 10.44 8.85
C GLY A 366 9.78 11.86 9.32
N VAL A 367 10.99 12.17 9.79
CA VAL A 367 11.37 13.53 10.16
C VAL A 367 11.78 14.29 8.91
N SER A 368 11.07 15.36 8.59
CA SER A 368 11.28 16.19 7.42
C SER A 368 12.52 17.08 7.53
N ALA A 369 13.06 17.49 6.39
CA ALA A 369 14.06 18.58 6.31
C ALA A 369 13.49 19.91 6.84
N GLU A 370 12.17 20.14 6.68
CA GLU A 370 11.46 21.28 7.26
C GLU A 370 11.14 21.01 8.74
N PRO A 371 11.79 21.74 9.71
CA PRO A 371 11.59 21.50 11.12
C PRO A 371 10.14 21.69 11.58
N GLY A 372 9.55 20.65 12.16
CA GLY A 372 8.17 20.64 12.64
C GLY A 372 7.18 19.99 11.67
N VAL A 373 7.64 19.56 10.50
CA VAL A 373 6.88 18.75 9.56
C VAL A 373 7.35 17.29 9.62
N TYR A 374 6.40 16.37 9.53
CA TYR A 374 6.66 14.94 9.60
C TYR A 374 5.84 14.21 8.54
N PHE A 375 6.36 13.07 8.09
CA PHE A 375 5.68 12.15 7.18
C PHE A 375 5.46 10.81 7.84
N LEU A 376 4.32 10.17 7.57
CA LEU A 376 3.97 8.87 8.13
C LEU A 376 3.18 8.01 7.14
N GLY A 377 3.41 6.68 7.20
CA GLY A 377 2.67 5.72 6.38
C GLY A 377 3.14 5.60 4.94
N LEU A 378 4.32 6.12 4.62
CA LEU A 378 4.92 5.97 3.29
C LEU A 378 5.68 4.64 3.17
N PRO A 379 5.74 4.04 1.96
CA PRO A 379 6.59 2.90 1.71
C PRO A 379 8.04 3.21 2.05
N TRP A 380 8.71 2.28 2.71
CA TRP A 380 10.12 2.41 3.07
C TRP A 380 10.49 3.69 3.85
N LEU A 381 9.56 4.24 4.60
CA LEU A 381 9.83 5.45 5.42
C LEU A 381 11.02 5.24 6.36
N SER A 382 11.08 4.10 7.04
CA SER A 382 12.21 3.65 7.85
C SER A 382 12.63 2.21 7.53
N ARG A 383 11.72 1.41 6.99
CA ARG A 383 11.87 -0.03 6.73
C ARG A 383 10.79 -0.54 5.77
N ARG A 384 10.93 -1.79 5.33
CA ARG A 384 9.94 -2.45 4.45
C ARG A 384 8.52 -2.41 5.01
N GLY A 385 8.36 -2.59 6.33
CA GLY A 385 7.06 -2.62 6.99
C GLY A 385 6.35 -1.27 7.13
N SER A 386 7.00 -0.15 6.86
CA SER A 386 6.55 1.22 7.21
C SER A 386 5.14 1.60 6.73
N SER A 387 4.70 1.13 5.57
CA SER A 387 3.37 1.45 5.01
C SER A 387 2.28 0.42 5.36
N PHE A 388 2.64 -0.68 6.00
CA PHE A 388 1.69 -1.72 6.41
C PHE A 388 1.04 -1.37 7.75
N ILE A 389 -0.11 -1.98 8.06
CA ILE A 389 -0.89 -1.69 9.26
C ILE A 389 -0.03 -1.78 10.52
N TRP A 390 0.58 -2.94 10.78
CA TRP A 390 1.40 -3.13 11.97
C TRP A 390 2.70 -2.30 11.94
N GLY A 391 3.27 -2.07 10.77
CA GLY A 391 4.56 -1.39 10.63
C GLY A 391 4.48 0.12 10.85
N VAL A 392 3.40 0.76 10.41
CA VAL A 392 3.18 2.19 10.62
C VAL A 392 3.08 2.56 12.11
N TRP A 393 2.64 1.61 12.94
CA TRP A 393 2.61 1.77 14.38
C TRP A 393 3.96 2.14 14.98
N HIS A 394 5.02 1.46 14.57
CA HIS A 394 6.38 1.69 15.05
C HIS A 394 6.95 3.02 14.56
N ASP A 395 6.68 3.39 13.33
CA ASP A 395 7.10 4.68 12.78
C ASP A 395 6.35 5.84 13.47
N ALA A 396 5.06 5.67 13.75
CA ALA A 396 4.26 6.65 14.48
C ALA A 396 4.81 6.89 15.89
N ARG A 397 5.24 5.82 16.59
CA ARG A 397 5.91 5.94 17.88
C ARG A 397 7.19 6.77 17.81
N TYR A 398 8.04 6.46 16.82
CA TYR A 398 9.29 7.21 16.62
C TYR A 398 9.03 8.69 16.34
N VAL A 399 8.06 9.02 15.50
CA VAL A 399 7.69 10.40 15.18
C VAL A 399 7.12 11.11 16.42
N ALA A 400 6.29 10.44 17.21
CA ALA A 400 5.77 11.01 18.48
C ALA A 400 6.88 11.29 19.48
N ASP A 401 7.81 10.36 19.68
CA ASP A 401 8.97 10.53 20.56
C ASP A 401 9.84 11.73 20.11
N HIS A 402 10.02 11.90 18.79
CA HIS A 402 10.73 13.04 18.24
C HIS A 402 10.00 14.37 18.49
N ILE A 403 8.67 14.39 18.32
CA ILE A 403 7.85 15.58 18.63
C ILE A 403 7.97 15.96 20.09
N VAL A 404 7.85 15.00 21.01
CA VAL A 404 7.97 15.23 22.48
C VAL A 404 9.33 15.77 22.83
N THR A 405 10.39 15.18 22.28
CA THR A 405 11.76 15.67 22.49
C THR A 405 11.90 17.11 22.02
N ARG A 406 11.40 17.44 20.84
CA ARG A 406 11.45 18.78 20.28
C ARG A 406 10.62 19.78 21.09
N ARG A 407 9.45 19.37 21.62
CA ARG A 407 8.65 20.19 22.54
C ARG A 407 9.46 20.59 23.75
N GLY A 408 10.21 19.65 24.32
CA GLY A 408 11.08 19.93 25.48
C GLY A 408 12.10 21.04 25.19
N TYR A 409 12.79 20.95 24.04
CA TYR A 409 13.73 22.01 23.64
C TYR A 409 13.04 23.35 23.40
N LEU A 410 11.89 23.39 22.79
CA LEU A 410 11.15 24.63 22.51
C LEU A 410 10.50 25.24 23.74
N ALA A 411 10.27 24.47 24.80
CA ALA A 411 9.77 24.96 26.07
C ALA A 411 10.87 25.45 27.03
N TYR A 412 12.14 25.15 26.70
CA TYR A 412 13.26 25.61 27.54
C TYR A 412 13.41 27.14 27.45
N ASP A 413 13.23 27.82 28.57
CA ASP A 413 13.43 29.26 28.69
C ASP A 413 14.68 29.52 29.53
N THR A 414 15.62 30.28 28.96
CA THR A 414 16.87 30.63 29.62
C THR A 414 16.71 31.78 30.65
N THR A 415 15.52 32.36 30.70
CA THR A 415 15.25 33.52 31.61
C THR A 415 14.91 33.11 33.04
N ASP A 416 14.66 31.79 33.28
CA ASP A 416 14.34 31.26 34.61
C ASP A 416 15.55 30.71 35.39
N HIS A 417 16.80 31.02 34.97
CA HIS A 417 18.06 30.63 35.64
C HIS A 417 18.93 31.79 36.07
#